data_f5b3e06943c64ec9a608e1a31cc920ef
#
_entry.id   f5b3e06943c64ec9a608e1a31cc920ef
#
_cell.length_a   1.000
_cell.length_b   1.000
_cell.length_c   1.000
_cell.angle_alpha   90.00
_cell.angle_beta   90.00
_cell.angle_gamma   90.00
#
_symmetry.space_group_name_H-M   'P 1'
#
loop_
_entity.id
_entity.type
_entity.pdbx_description
1 polymer ?
#
loop_
_entity_poly.entity_id
_entity_poly.type
_entity_poly.pdbx_seq_one_letter_code
_entity_poly.pdbx_strand_id
1 'polypeptide(L)'
;MEEKVNSMPRIGEKAPEFKAVTTQGEINFPADYKGSWVILFSHPADFTPVCTSEFMTFATMEKQFNEANCKLVGLSVDGLYSHIAWLRTIKEKIEYKGMKNVEVTFPLIEDITMEVAQKYGMMMP
;
A
#
# COMPACT_ATOMS: atom_id res chain seq x y z
N MET A 1 -1.45 18.92 -27.41
CA MET A 1 -1.91 17.95 -26.43
C MET A 1 -1.72 18.52 -25.04
N GLU A 2 -2.80 18.65 -24.31
CA GLU A 2 -2.72 19.21 -22.97
C GLU A 2 -2.07 18.23 -22.01
N GLU A 3 -1.12 18.72 -21.25
CA GLU A 3 -0.58 17.95 -20.16
C GLU A 3 -1.62 17.79 -19.07
N LYS A 4 -1.92 16.55 -18.73
CA LYS A 4 -2.77 16.27 -17.59
C LYS A 4 -1.99 16.51 -16.31
N VAL A 5 -2.32 17.57 -15.62
CA VAL A 5 -1.78 17.81 -14.29
C VAL A 5 -2.56 16.97 -13.31
N ASN A 6 -1.94 15.91 -12.80
CA ASN A 6 -2.54 15.08 -11.76
C ASN A 6 -2.31 15.74 -10.41
N SER A 7 -3.39 16.17 -9.80
CA SER A 7 -3.35 16.72 -8.45
C SER A 7 -3.86 15.70 -7.45
N MET A 8 -3.48 15.88 -6.19
CA MET A 8 -4.00 15.06 -5.10
C MET A 8 -5.53 15.20 -5.03
N PRO A 9 -6.27 14.10 -4.91
CA PRO A 9 -7.72 14.18 -4.71
C PRO A 9 -8.06 15.01 -3.48
N ARG A 10 -9.12 15.81 -3.58
CA ARG A 10 -9.59 16.63 -2.47
C ARG A 10 -10.58 15.85 -1.61
N ILE A 11 -10.73 16.29 -0.36
CA ILE A 11 -11.72 15.73 0.55
C ILE A 11 -13.12 15.89 -0.07
N GLY A 12 -13.87 14.79 -0.11
CA GLY A 12 -15.21 14.75 -0.70
C GLY A 12 -15.23 14.40 -2.18
N GLU A 13 -14.09 14.39 -2.85
CA GLU A 13 -14.01 13.95 -4.23
C GLU A 13 -13.98 12.43 -4.34
N LYS A 14 -14.44 11.91 -5.48
CA LYS A 14 -14.40 10.49 -5.77
C LYS A 14 -12.93 10.03 -5.93
N ALA A 15 -12.59 8.91 -5.30
CA ALA A 15 -11.25 8.33 -5.44
C ALA A 15 -10.99 7.91 -6.88
N PRO A 16 -9.83 8.26 -7.46
CA PRO A 16 -9.47 7.80 -8.80
C PRO A 16 -9.47 6.28 -8.92
N GLU A 17 -10.06 5.79 -10.00
CA GLU A 17 -10.14 4.35 -10.26
C GLU A 17 -8.84 3.84 -10.86
N PHE A 18 -8.44 2.64 -10.44
CA PHE A 18 -7.29 1.99 -11.04
C PHE A 18 -7.39 0.47 -10.88
N LYS A 19 -6.58 -0.23 -11.67
CA LYS A 19 -6.42 -1.67 -11.61
C LYS A 19 -4.93 -1.93 -11.37
N ALA A 20 -4.61 -2.81 -10.43
CA ALA A 20 -3.22 -3.03 -10.08
C ALA A 20 -2.95 -4.46 -9.64
N VAL A 21 -1.71 -4.91 -9.84
CA VAL A 21 -1.21 -6.18 -9.33
C VAL A 21 -0.68 -5.97 -7.93
N THR A 22 -1.04 -6.84 -7.02
CA THR A 22 -0.60 -6.77 -5.63
C THR A 22 -0.02 -8.10 -5.19
N THR A 23 0.57 -8.11 -3.98
CA THR A 23 1.04 -9.34 -3.34
C THR A 23 -0.09 -10.35 -3.07
N GLN A 24 -1.34 -9.93 -3.21
CA GLN A 24 -2.51 -10.79 -2.99
C GLN A 24 -3.39 -10.92 -4.25
N GLY A 25 -2.81 -10.72 -5.42
CA GLY A 25 -3.50 -10.78 -6.69
C GLY A 25 -3.89 -9.41 -7.22
N GLU A 26 -4.62 -9.42 -8.32
CA GLU A 26 -5.05 -8.19 -8.97
C GLU A 26 -6.25 -7.58 -8.25
N ILE A 27 -6.23 -6.26 -8.09
CA ILE A 27 -7.35 -5.52 -7.49
C ILE A 27 -7.89 -4.49 -8.46
N ASN A 28 -9.19 -4.21 -8.35
CA ASN A 28 -9.86 -3.09 -9.01
C ASN A 28 -10.27 -2.11 -7.92
N PHE A 29 -9.66 -0.94 -7.90
CA PHE A 29 -9.89 0.03 -6.86
C PHE A 29 -10.73 1.20 -7.40
N PRO A 30 -11.72 1.72 -6.68
CA PRO A 30 -12.16 1.29 -5.34
C PRO A 30 -13.24 0.20 -5.33
N ALA A 31 -13.63 -0.34 -6.48
CA ALA A 31 -14.76 -1.27 -6.58
C ALA A 31 -14.68 -2.45 -5.63
N ASP A 32 -13.48 -3.06 -5.49
CA ASP A 32 -13.30 -4.24 -4.63
C ASP A 32 -13.44 -3.92 -3.14
N TYR A 33 -13.41 -2.63 -2.78
CA TYR A 33 -13.49 -2.17 -1.40
C TYR A 33 -14.78 -1.46 -1.07
N LYS A 34 -15.79 -1.60 -1.92
CA LYS A 34 -17.09 -0.97 -1.71
C LYS A 34 -17.68 -1.38 -0.37
N GLY A 35 -18.12 -0.38 0.41
CA GLY A 35 -18.68 -0.62 1.73
C GLY A 35 -17.66 -0.59 2.86
N SER A 36 -16.38 -0.38 2.56
CA SER A 36 -15.32 -0.29 3.56
C SER A 36 -14.57 1.03 3.44
N TRP A 37 -14.00 1.48 4.54
CA TRP A 37 -12.98 2.52 4.52
C TRP A 37 -11.67 1.91 4.03
N VAL A 38 -10.86 2.70 3.33
CA VAL A 38 -9.53 2.26 2.87
C VAL A 38 -8.50 3.32 3.19
N ILE A 39 -7.38 2.89 3.77
CA ILE A 39 -6.19 3.72 3.87
C ILE A 39 -5.23 3.24 2.78
N LEU A 40 -5.08 4.06 1.75
CA LEU A 40 -4.10 3.83 0.69
C LEU A 40 -2.86 4.65 1.02
N PHE A 41 -1.75 3.97 1.24
CA PHE A 41 -0.50 4.64 1.63
C PHE A 41 0.67 4.17 0.78
N SER A 42 1.61 5.07 0.55
CA SER A 42 2.81 4.77 -0.23
C SER A 42 4.03 4.75 0.67
N HIS A 43 5.04 4.00 0.26
CA HIS A 43 6.35 4.01 0.87
C HIS A 43 7.42 4.17 -0.21
N PRO A 44 8.57 4.80 0.11
CA PRO A 44 9.58 5.10 -0.91
C PRO A 44 10.29 3.87 -1.47
N ALA A 45 10.56 2.87 -0.64
CA ALA A 45 11.24 1.66 -1.10
C ALA A 45 11.11 0.52 -0.11
N ASP A 46 11.10 -0.70 -0.62
CA ASP A 46 11.17 -1.91 0.20
C ASP A 46 12.51 -1.99 0.91
N PHE A 47 12.59 -2.75 1.98
CA PHE A 47 13.83 -3.01 2.74
C PHE A 47 14.45 -1.80 3.45
N THR A 48 13.76 -0.66 3.49
CA THR A 48 14.25 0.49 4.28
C THR A 48 13.81 0.37 5.73
N PRO A 49 14.63 0.83 6.72
CA PRO A 49 14.31 0.63 8.14
C PRO A 49 13.00 1.27 8.58
N VAL A 50 12.74 2.52 8.18
CA VAL A 50 11.52 3.23 8.57
C VAL A 50 10.28 2.57 7.97
N CYS A 51 10.32 2.25 6.68
CA CYS A 51 9.20 1.58 6.01
C CYS A 51 8.92 0.21 6.63
N THR A 52 9.97 -0.54 6.96
CA THR A 52 9.83 -1.85 7.59
C THR A 52 9.14 -1.74 8.94
N SER A 53 9.55 -0.82 9.80
CA SER A 53 8.94 -0.65 11.11
C SER A 53 7.49 -0.19 11.03
N GLU A 54 7.17 0.70 10.08
CA GLU A 54 5.79 1.15 9.86
C GLU A 54 4.89 0.01 9.37
N PHE A 55 5.38 -0.80 8.43
CA PHE A 55 4.63 -1.96 7.93
C PHE A 55 4.36 -2.98 9.02
N MET A 56 5.36 -3.25 9.87
CA MET A 56 5.19 -4.16 11.00
C MET A 56 4.13 -3.62 11.97
N THR A 57 4.15 -2.31 12.24
CA THR A 57 3.16 -1.68 13.11
C THR A 57 1.76 -1.79 12.52
N PHE A 58 1.58 -1.45 11.25
CA PHE A 58 0.28 -1.58 10.58
C PHE A 58 -0.21 -3.02 10.58
N ALA A 59 0.68 -3.97 10.30
CA ALA A 59 0.32 -5.38 10.26
C ALA A 59 -0.16 -5.89 11.63
N THR A 60 0.49 -5.47 12.71
CA THR A 60 0.06 -5.86 14.07
C THR A 60 -1.25 -5.21 14.47
N MET A 61 -1.63 -4.10 13.83
CA MET A 61 -2.89 -3.40 14.09
C MET A 61 -4.01 -3.75 13.10
N GLU A 62 -3.75 -4.65 12.16
CA GLU A 62 -4.73 -4.95 11.10
C GLU A 62 -6.06 -5.44 11.64
N LYS A 63 -6.05 -6.21 12.70
CA LYS A 63 -7.28 -6.65 13.35
C LYS A 63 -8.13 -5.47 13.81
N GLN A 64 -7.50 -4.47 14.43
CA GLN A 64 -8.18 -3.26 14.89
C GLN A 64 -8.74 -2.46 13.71
N PHE A 65 -8.01 -2.34 12.62
CA PHE A 65 -8.51 -1.70 11.40
C PHE A 65 -9.71 -2.45 10.83
N ASN A 66 -9.63 -3.79 10.77
CA ASN A 66 -10.74 -4.60 10.27
C ASN A 66 -11.99 -4.45 11.15
N GLU A 67 -11.84 -4.36 12.46
CA GLU A 67 -12.96 -4.13 13.39
C GLU A 67 -13.62 -2.78 13.13
N ALA A 68 -12.86 -1.79 12.67
CA ALA A 68 -13.37 -0.47 12.29
C ALA A 68 -13.87 -0.44 10.82
N ASN A 69 -13.95 -1.59 10.17
CA ASN A 69 -14.29 -1.72 8.75
C ASN A 69 -13.35 -0.90 7.83
N CYS A 70 -12.06 -0.90 8.17
CA CYS A 70 -11.03 -0.19 7.43
C CYS A 70 -10.02 -1.18 6.86
N LYS A 71 -9.74 -1.08 5.57
CA LYS A 71 -8.76 -1.90 4.87
C LYS A 71 -7.48 -1.12 4.60
N LEU A 72 -6.35 -1.80 4.65
CA LEU A 72 -5.05 -1.20 4.37
C LEU A 72 -4.58 -1.66 2.99
N VAL A 73 -4.07 -0.73 2.19
CA VAL A 73 -3.48 -1.01 0.89
C VAL A 73 -2.22 -0.18 0.76
N GLY A 74 -1.08 -0.85 0.64
CA GLY A 74 0.20 -0.18 0.45
C GLY A 74 0.61 -0.16 -1.01
N LEU A 75 1.48 0.77 -1.38
CA LEU A 75 2.06 0.81 -2.71
C LEU A 75 3.46 1.41 -2.72
N SER A 76 4.28 0.95 -3.63
CA SER A 76 5.54 1.59 -4.00
C SER A 76 5.90 1.22 -5.44
N VAL A 77 6.95 1.85 -5.95
CA VAL A 77 7.44 1.60 -7.31
C VAL A 77 8.24 0.30 -7.44
N ASP A 78 8.53 -0.36 -6.35
CA ASP A 78 9.24 -1.65 -6.39
C ASP A 78 8.39 -2.74 -7.02
N GLY A 79 9.04 -3.72 -7.62
CA GLY A 79 8.37 -4.82 -8.28
C GLY A 79 7.75 -5.83 -7.33
N LEU A 80 6.84 -6.63 -7.86
CA LEU A 80 6.10 -7.63 -7.09
C LEU A 80 7.03 -8.61 -6.35
N TYR A 81 8.08 -9.06 -7.01
CA TYR A 81 9.01 -10.00 -6.39
C TYR A 81 9.79 -9.38 -5.23
N SER A 82 10.15 -8.09 -5.35
CA SER A 82 10.74 -7.35 -4.25
C SER A 82 9.80 -7.27 -3.06
N HIS A 83 8.53 -6.94 -3.31
CA HIS A 83 7.50 -6.89 -2.27
C HIS A 83 7.36 -8.24 -1.55
N ILE A 84 7.26 -9.33 -2.31
CA ILE A 84 7.12 -10.68 -1.74
C ILE A 84 8.34 -11.03 -0.89
N ALA A 85 9.54 -10.76 -1.39
CA ALA A 85 10.78 -11.03 -0.66
C ALA A 85 10.88 -10.20 0.62
N TRP A 86 10.48 -8.93 0.57
CA TRP A 86 10.49 -8.05 1.73
C TRP A 86 9.52 -8.51 2.81
N LEU A 87 8.29 -8.85 2.43
CA LEU A 87 7.31 -9.34 3.40
C LEU A 87 7.73 -10.67 4.03
N ARG A 88 8.39 -11.54 3.26
CA ARG A 88 8.95 -12.78 3.79
C ARG A 88 10.09 -12.50 4.78
N THR A 89 10.96 -11.55 4.47
CA THR A 89 12.05 -11.14 5.36
C THR A 89 11.51 -10.56 6.66
N ILE A 90 10.47 -9.73 6.58
CA ILE A 90 9.79 -9.19 7.77
C ILE A 90 9.30 -10.33 8.66
N LYS A 91 8.64 -11.32 8.08
CA LYS A 91 8.09 -12.44 8.84
C LYS A 91 9.17 -13.32 9.47
N GLU A 92 10.23 -13.60 8.73
CA GLU A 92 11.22 -14.62 9.13
C GLU A 92 12.40 -14.07 9.91
N LYS A 93 12.80 -12.82 9.67
CA LYS A 93 14.12 -12.34 10.12
C LYS A 93 14.09 -11.03 10.91
N ILE A 94 13.00 -10.28 10.88
CA ILE A 94 12.99 -8.95 11.48
C ILE A 94 12.26 -8.97 12.81
N GLU A 95 12.90 -8.37 13.82
CA GLU A 95 12.31 -8.12 15.12
C GLU A 95 12.49 -6.63 15.43
N TYR A 96 11.42 -5.98 15.89
CA TYR A 96 11.41 -4.56 16.20
C TYR A 96 10.45 -4.29 17.35
N LYS A 97 10.97 -3.73 18.45
CA LYS A 97 10.18 -3.38 19.66
C LYS A 97 9.26 -4.52 20.11
N GLY A 98 9.80 -5.73 20.16
CA GLY A 98 9.05 -6.92 20.59
C GLY A 98 8.19 -7.53 19.50
N MET A 99 8.04 -6.90 18.34
CA MET A 99 7.33 -7.49 17.20
C MET A 99 8.26 -8.42 16.44
N LYS A 100 7.83 -9.66 16.27
CA LYS A 100 8.58 -10.67 15.51
C LYS A 100 7.59 -11.63 14.84
N ASN A 101 8.03 -12.32 13.80
CA ASN A 101 7.19 -13.21 13.01
C ASN A 101 5.93 -12.52 12.50
N VAL A 102 6.06 -11.24 12.15
CA VAL A 102 4.94 -10.40 11.72
C VAL A 102 4.56 -10.76 10.30
N GLU A 103 3.31 -11.16 10.10
CA GLU A 103 2.76 -11.45 8.79
C GLU A 103 1.96 -10.25 8.29
N VAL A 104 2.40 -9.68 7.16
CA VAL A 104 1.70 -8.60 6.49
C VAL A 104 0.65 -9.22 5.57
N THR A 105 -0.63 -9.06 5.92
CA THR A 105 -1.74 -9.67 5.19
C THR A 105 -2.53 -8.68 4.33
N PHE A 106 -2.24 -7.39 4.42
CA PHE A 106 -2.84 -6.42 3.51
C PHE A 106 -2.07 -6.38 2.18
N PRO A 107 -2.75 -6.06 1.06
CA PRO A 107 -2.10 -6.05 -0.25
C PRO A 107 -1.10 -4.92 -0.41
N LEU A 108 -0.02 -5.21 -1.12
CA LEU A 108 1.03 -4.27 -1.46
C LEU A 108 1.11 -4.16 -2.97
N ILE A 109 0.76 -2.98 -3.50
CA ILE A 109 0.66 -2.74 -4.94
C ILE A 109 2.04 -2.59 -5.57
N GLU A 110 2.24 -3.26 -6.71
CA GLU A 110 3.37 -3.07 -7.60
C GLU A 110 3.05 -1.88 -8.52
N ASP A 111 3.66 -0.72 -8.25
CA ASP A 111 3.42 0.49 -9.03
C ASP A 111 4.65 0.89 -9.84
N ILE A 112 5.21 -0.06 -10.60
CA ILE A 112 6.43 0.11 -11.39
C ILE A 112 6.33 1.29 -12.35
N THR A 113 5.17 1.47 -12.98
CA THR A 113 4.93 2.53 -13.95
C THR A 113 4.58 3.87 -13.31
N MET A 114 4.43 3.90 -12.00
CA MET A 114 3.98 5.07 -11.23
C MET A 114 2.58 5.55 -11.61
N GLU A 115 1.78 4.72 -12.25
CA GLU A 115 0.44 5.09 -12.69
C GLU A 115 -0.49 5.44 -11.52
N VAL A 116 -0.48 4.63 -10.48
CA VAL A 116 -1.31 4.87 -9.29
C VAL A 116 -0.81 6.12 -8.56
N ALA A 117 0.50 6.24 -8.38
CA ALA A 117 1.10 7.41 -7.73
C ALA A 117 0.73 8.70 -8.46
N GLN A 118 0.75 8.70 -9.79
CA GLN A 118 0.35 9.86 -10.59
C GLN A 118 -1.11 10.21 -10.41
N LYS A 119 -2.00 9.21 -10.45
CA LYS A 119 -3.44 9.43 -10.28
C LYS A 119 -3.79 10.06 -8.94
N TYR A 120 -3.01 9.78 -7.92
CA TYR A 120 -3.26 10.28 -6.57
C TYR A 120 -2.39 11.50 -6.21
N GLY A 121 -1.63 12.03 -7.17
CA GLY A 121 -0.81 13.20 -6.95
C GLY A 121 0.35 12.98 -5.97
N MET A 122 0.85 11.76 -5.90
CA MET A 122 1.95 11.39 -5.01
C MET A 122 3.34 11.63 -5.61
N MET A 123 3.39 12.11 -6.84
CA MET A 123 4.65 12.38 -7.54
C MET A 123 5.17 13.76 -7.18
N MET A 124 6.46 13.84 -6.89
CA MET A 124 7.14 15.12 -6.73
C MET A 124 7.33 15.77 -8.10
N PRO A 125 7.15 17.09 -8.22
CA PRO A 125 7.42 17.79 -9.48
C PRO A 125 8.89 17.75 -9.86
#